data_842a33828e1d3ceffb9627888ac17d7e
#
_entry.id   842a33828e1d3ceffb9627888ac17d7e
#
_cell.length_a   1.000
_cell.length_b   1.000
_cell.length_c   1.000
_cell.angle_alpha   90.00
_cell.angle_beta   90.00
_cell.angle_gamma   90.00
#
_symmetry.space_group_name_H-M   'P 1'
#
loop_
_entity.id
_entity.type
_entity.pdbx_description
1 polymer ?
#
loop_
_entity_poly.entity_id
_entity_poly.type
_entity_poly.pdbx_seq_one_letter_code
_entity_poly.pdbx_strand_id
1 'polypeptide(L)'
;MLLFSEYLRDLLQAKKMTVSALSRLSGVERTALSKALTGQRVLPYDALDALIYHLRLTPGEGQRLRAYYDAQFEKEGIRRARGLVGKLFADLAELDFVTPAFEESQLLMDLPQCAAKRSIFSGVTNVQPLLRMVLAQELTRDDPQIALTVPPTDTFLSGELLRRYLDGRMSGEVRQIIAFDASGTAEDISLHNLECFCRILPICLLSRRTYYPYYYYDNTVAARYTDPFPYFLVTHSCVVCVSGDG
;
A
#
# COMPACT_ATOMS: atom_id res chain seq x y z
N MET A 1 -7.62 -1.77 -16.24
CA MET A 1 -8.24 -0.47 -15.92
C MET A 1 -8.75 0.11 -17.22
N LEU A 2 -10.05 0.39 -17.31
CA LEU A 2 -10.64 0.99 -18.51
C LEU A 2 -10.04 2.39 -18.74
N LEU A 3 -9.64 2.67 -19.97
CA LEU A 3 -9.17 4.00 -20.37
C LEU A 3 -10.37 4.91 -20.67
N PHE A 4 -10.19 6.23 -20.60
CA PHE A 4 -11.24 7.19 -21.00
C PHE A 4 -11.81 6.88 -22.38
N SER A 5 -10.93 6.58 -23.35
CA SER A 5 -11.32 6.22 -24.72
C SER A 5 -12.19 4.97 -24.80
N GLU A 6 -11.93 3.97 -23.96
CA GLU A 6 -12.71 2.74 -23.89
C GLU A 6 -14.08 3.02 -23.27
N TYR A 7 -14.11 3.70 -22.13
CA TYR A 7 -15.37 4.03 -21.46
C TYR A 7 -16.26 4.94 -22.31
N LEU A 8 -15.69 5.93 -23.01
CA LEU A 8 -16.44 6.78 -23.93
C LEU A 8 -17.02 5.96 -25.10
N ARG A 9 -16.27 4.97 -25.61
CA ARG A 9 -16.76 4.07 -26.66
C ARG A 9 -17.92 3.22 -26.16
N ASP A 10 -17.82 2.67 -24.97
CA ASP A 10 -18.88 1.86 -24.36
C ASP A 10 -20.16 2.69 -24.15
N LEU A 11 -20.02 3.94 -23.70
CA LEU A 11 -21.15 4.87 -23.57
C LEU A 11 -21.82 5.16 -24.92
N LEU A 12 -21.04 5.43 -25.97
CA LEU A 12 -21.58 5.62 -27.31
C LEU A 12 -22.36 4.41 -27.79
N GLN A 13 -21.82 3.21 -27.57
CA GLN A 13 -22.47 1.96 -27.94
C GLN A 13 -23.76 1.73 -27.13
N ALA A 14 -23.70 1.92 -25.80
CA ALA A 14 -24.85 1.77 -24.91
C ALA A 14 -25.98 2.74 -25.24
N LYS A 15 -25.62 4.00 -25.59
CA LYS A 15 -26.62 5.03 -25.99
C LYS A 15 -26.98 4.96 -27.47
N LYS A 16 -26.47 3.98 -28.23
CA LYS A 16 -26.67 3.81 -29.68
C LYS A 16 -26.43 5.08 -30.49
N MET A 17 -25.41 5.86 -30.09
CA MET A 17 -25.04 7.14 -30.66
C MET A 17 -23.80 7.02 -31.53
N THR A 18 -23.85 7.57 -32.74
CA THR A 18 -22.66 7.63 -33.62
C THR A 18 -21.79 8.84 -33.32
N VAL A 19 -20.49 8.75 -33.61
CA VAL A 19 -19.54 9.87 -33.46
C VAL A 19 -20.02 11.11 -34.23
N SER A 20 -20.57 10.94 -35.41
CA SER A 20 -21.08 12.04 -36.23
C SER A 20 -22.33 12.70 -35.63
N ALA A 21 -23.21 11.92 -35.00
CA ALA A 21 -24.39 12.44 -34.31
C ALA A 21 -23.97 13.21 -33.06
N LEU A 22 -23.04 12.64 -32.26
CA LEU A 22 -22.53 13.30 -31.07
C LEU A 22 -21.79 14.59 -31.41
N SER A 23 -20.95 14.60 -32.45
CA SER A 23 -20.26 15.80 -32.92
C SER A 23 -21.23 16.93 -33.26
N ARG A 24 -22.29 16.62 -34.02
CA ARG A 24 -23.29 17.61 -34.41
C ARG A 24 -24.09 18.17 -33.22
N LEU A 25 -24.38 17.33 -32.22
CA LEU A 25 -25.12 17.75 -31.03
C LEU A 25 -24.27 18.54 -30.04
N SER A 26 -23.05 18.08 -29.79
CA SER A 26 -22.16 18.66 -28.79
C SER A 26 -21.35 19.84 -29.29
N GLY A 27 -21.32 20.07 -30.62
CA GLY A 27 -20.43 21.07 -31.21
C GLY A 27 -18.94 20.69 -31.22
N VAL A 28 -18.59 19.52 -30.67
CA VAL A 28 -17.22 19.05 -30.68
C VAL A 28 -16.85 18.50 -32.05
N GLU A 29 -15.69 18.90 -32.55
CA GLU A 29 -15.21 18.49 -33.87
C GLU A 29 -15.16 16.95 -33.99
N ARG A 30 -15.67 16.40 -35.09
CA ARG A 30 -15.73 14.94 -35.33
C ARG A 30 -14.34 14.29 -35.29
N THR A 31 -13.33 14.98 -35.85
CA THR A 31 -11.94 14.48 -35.84
C THR A 31 -11.36 14.45 -34.46
N ALA A 32 -11.69 15.42 -33.59
CA ALA A 32 -11.28 15.44 -32.20
C ALA A 32 -11.92 14.29 -31.41
N LEU A 33 -13.22 14.05 -31.59
CA LEU A 33 -13.92 12.91 -30.98
C LEU A 33 -13.34 11.58 -31.44
N SER A 34 -13.08 11.42 -32.74
CA SER A 34 -12.49 10.20 -33.29
C SER A 34 -11.11 9.91 -32.71
N LYS A 35 -10.26 10.95 -32.59
CA LYS A 35 -8.93 10.82 -31.96
C LYS A 35 -9.01 10.56 -30.46
N ALA A 36 -10.00 11.12 -29.77
CA ALA A 36 -10.24 10.83 -28.36
C ALA A 36 -10.66 9.37 -28.11
N LEU A 37 -11.49 8.82 -28.99
CA LEU A 37 -11.91 7.41 -28.96
C LEU A 37 -10.77 6.42 -29.25
N THR A 38 -9.74 6.86 -29.93
CA THR A 38 -8.51 6.06 -30.17
C THR A 38 -7.40 6.33 -29.14
N GLY A 39 -7.64 7.24 -28.19
CA GLY A 39 -6.64 7.64 -27.20
C GLY A 39 -5.50 8.52 -27.73
N GLN A 40 -5.60 9.00 -29.01
CA GLN A 40 -4.57 9.81 -29.65
C GLN A 40 -4.64 11.28 -29.27
N ARG A 41 -5.75 11.76 -28.70
CA ARG A 41 -5.94 13.14 -28.30
C ARG A 41 -6.83 13.24 -27.08
N VAL A 42 -6.48 14.14 -26.19
CA VAL A 42 -7.32 14.52 -25.07
C VAL A 42 -8.25 15.67 -25.52
N LEU A 43 -9.53 15.59 -25.12
CA LEU A 43 -10.50 16.64 -25.39
C LEU A 43 -10.30 17.82 -24.42
N PRO A 44 -10.68 19.05 -24.79
CA PRO A 44 -10.79 20.15 -23.83
C PRO A 44 -11.84 19.86 -22.75
N TYR A 45 -11.67 20.45 -21.56
CA TYR A 45 -12.57 20.16 -20.42
C TYR A 45 -14.03 20.55 -20.67
N ASP A 46 -14.24 21.68 -21.33
CA ASP A 46 -15.57 22.16 -21.76
C ASP A 46 -16.27 21.18 -22.71
N ALA A 47 -15.51 20.50 -23.57
CA ALA A 47 -16.07 19.44 -24.41
C ALA A 47 -16.63 18.27 -23.56
N LEU A 48 -16.04 17.98 -22.40
CA LEU A 48 -16.49 16.89 -21.52
C LEU A 48 -17.91 17.14 -21.01
N ASP A 49 -18.22 18.37 -20.60
CA ASP A 49 -19.54 18.76 -20.11
C ASP A 49 -20.59 18.67 -21.22
N ALA A 50 -20.22 19.09 -22.44
CA ALA A 50 -21.09 18.92 -23.62
C ALA A 50 -21.37 17.44 -23.92
N LEU A 51 -20.36 16.55 -23.79
CA LEU A 51 -20.55 15.11 -23.97
C LEU A 51 -21.51 14.53 -22.92
N ILE A 52 -21.31 14.87 -21.63
CA ILE A 52 -22.17 14.41 -20.54
C ILE A 52 -23.62 14.78 -20.80
N TYR A 53 -23.86 16.03 -21.19
CA TYR A 53 -25.18 16.56 -21.47
C TYR A 53 -25.84 15.87 -22.67
N HIS A 54 -25.16 15.82 -23.81
CA HIS A 54 -25.74 15.32 -25.06
C HIS A 54 -25.84 13.79 -25.13
N LEU A 55 -24.99 13.06 -24.40
CA LEU A 55 -25.13 11.61 -24.19
C LEU A 55 -26.22 11.28 -23.15
N ARG A 56 -26.82 12.28 -22.51
CA ARG A 56 -27.81 12.11 -21.43
C ARG A 56 -27.34 11.12 -20.38
N LEU A 57 -26.12 11.34 -19.89
CA LEU A 57 -25.54 10.45 -18.90
C LEU A 57 -26.26 10.63 -17.55
N THR A 58 -26.45 9.52 -16.85
CA THR A 58 -26.87 9.56 -15.45
C THR A 58 -25.79 10.25 -14.60
N PRO A 59 -26.10 10.77 -13.41
CA PRO A 59 -25.09 11.37 -12.54
C PRO A 59 -23.88 10.45 -12.29
N GLY A 60 -24.12 9.14 -12.09
CA GLY A 60 -23.06 8.15 -11.89
C GLY A 60 -22.20 7.90 -13.14
N GLU A 61 -22.81 7.85 -14.32
CA GLU A 61 -22.07 7.73 -15.59
C GLU A 61 -21.22 8.98 -15.84
N GLY A 62 -21.77 10.17 -15.58
CA GLY A 62 -21.06 11.43 -15.74
C GLY A 62 -19.86 11.56 -14.78
N GLN A 63 -20.04 11.18 -13.52
CA GLN A 63 -18.94 11.16 -12.55
C GLN A 63 -17.83 10.19 -12.97
N ARG A 64 -18.16 8.99 -13.44
CA ARG A 64 -17.18 8.04 -13.95
C ARG A 64 -16.44 8.57 -15.18
N LEU A 65 -17.15 9.20 -16.12
CA LEU A 65 -16.53 9.77 -17.30
C LEU A 65 -15.52 10.88 -16.93
N ARG A 66 -15.88 11.75 -15.98
CA ARG A 66 -14.95 12.77 -15.43
C ARG A 66 -13.75 12.13 -14.76
N ALA A 67 -13.95 11.12 -13.91
CA ALA A 67 -12.86 10.42 -13.24
C ALA A 67 -11.88 9.78 -14.23
N TYR A 68 -12.35 9.15 -15.30
CA TYR A 68 -11.49 8.62 -16.36
C TYR A 68 -10.80 9.73 -17.18
N TYR A 69 -11.45 10.87 -17.36
CA TYR A 69 -10.87 12.02 -18.02
C TYR A 69 -9.71 12.59 -17.20
N ASP A 70 -9.93 12.84 -15.92
CA ASP A 70 -8.91 13.37 -14.99
C ASP A 70 -7.73 12.43 -14.88
N ALA A 71 -7.98 11.11 -14.87
CA ALA A 71 -6.93 10.10 -14.82
C ALA A 71 -5.96 10.13 -16.02
N GLN A 72 -6.32 10.75 -17.15
CA GLN A 72 -5.41 10.92 -18.31
C GLN A 72 -4.29 11.92 -18.03
N PHE A 73 -4.55 12.89 -17.16
CA PHE A 73 -3.58 13.94 -16.80
C PHE A 73 -2.79 13.58 -15.54
N GLU A 74 -3.25 12.57 -14.83
CA GLU A 74 -2.64 12.18 -13.58
C GLU A 74 -1.35 11.41 -13.83
N LYS A 75 -0.24 11.91 -13.29
CA LYS A 75 1.01 11.15 -13.27
C LYS A 75 0.78 9.79 -12.61
N GLU A 76 1.40 8.73 -13.12
CA GLU A 76 1.27 7.36 -12.62
C GLU A 76 1.53 7.27 -11.11
N GLY A 77 2.51 8.02 -10.60
CA GLY A 77 2.81 8.10 -9.16
C GLY A 77 1.64 8.64 -8.33
N ILE A 78 0.96 9.69 -8.79
CA ILE A 78 -0.19 10.29 -8.10
C ILE A 78 -1.37 9.30 -8.07
N ARG A 79 -1.62 8.63 -9.20
CA ARG A 79 -2.68 7.61 -9.29
C ARG A 79 -2.42 6.45 -8.33
N ARG A 80 -1.18 5.97 -8.26
CA ARG A 80 -0.78 4.91 -7.34
C ARG A 80 -0.89 5.35 -5.88
N ALA A 81 -0.47 6.56 -5.56
CA ALA A 81 -0.60 7.15 -4.24
C ALA A 81 -2.07 7.25 -3.79
N ARG A 82 -2.96 7.74 -4.67
CA ARG A 82 -4.40 7.80 -4.40
C ARG A 82 -5.01 6.42 -4.16
N GLY A 83 -4.58 5.42 -4.93
CA GLY A 83 -4.99 4.03 -4.74
C GLY A 83 -4.59 3.46 -3.38
N LEU A 84 -3.35 3.73 -2.94
CA LEU A 84 -2.85 3.32 -1.62
C LEU A 84 -3.65 3.96 -0.47
N VAL A 85 -3.88 5.27 -0.55
CA VAL A 85 -4.66 5.99 0.46
C VAL A 85 -6.12 5.52 0.48
N GLY A 86 -6.73 5.34 -0.69
CA GLY A 86 -8.10 4.82 -0.78
C GLY A 86 -8.25 3.43 -0.17
N LYS A 87 -7.28 2.54 -0.44
CA LYS A 87 -7.23 1.21 0.18
C LYS A 87 -7.08 1.31 1.70
N LEU A 88 -6.15 2.14 2.19
CA LEU A 88 -5.96 2.34 3.63
C LEU A 88 -7.26 2.75 4.33
N PHE A 89 -8.00 3.70 3.76
CA PHE A 89 -9.28 4.13 4.36
C PHE A 89 -10.36 3.05 4.30
N ALA A 90 -10.41 2.26 3.23
CA ALA A 90 -11.32 1.12 3.15
C ALA A 90 -10.99 0.07 4.22
N ASP A 91 -9.69 -0.32 4.32
CA ASP A 91 -9.22 -1.29 5.31
C ASP A 91 -9.48 -0.80 6.76
N LEU A 92 -9.29 0.51 7.03
CA LEU A 92 -9.61 1.11 8.32
C LEU A 92 -11.11 1.12 8.64
N ALA A 93 -11.96 1.36 7.65
CA ALA A 93 -13.41 1.43 7.84
C ALA A 93 -14.00 0.05 8.17
N GLU A 94 -13.47 -0.99 7.57
CA GLU A 94 -13.93 -2.37 7.74
C GLU A 94 -13.15 -3.13 8.85
N LEU A 95 -12.06 -2.55 9.35
CA LEU A 95 -11.05 -3.24 10.17
C LEU A 95 -10.54 -4.53 9.50
N ASP A 96 -10.66 -4.57 8.17
CA ASP A 96 -10.27 -5.71 7.34
C ASP A 96 -8.83 -5.54 6.86
N PHE A 97 -7.90 -5.81 7.77
CA PHE A 97 -6.49 -5.82 7.42
C PHE A 97 -6.06 -7.23 7.01
N VAL A 98 -5.39 -7.32 5.87
CA VAL A 98 -4.77 -8.58 5.46
C VAL A 98 -3.68 -8.94 6.47
N THR A 99 -4.03 -9.80 7.39
CA THR A 99 -3.08 -10.38 8.34
C THR A 99 -2.69 -11.77 7.85
N PRO A 100 -1.42 -12.16 7.95
CA PRO A 100 -1.01 -13.49 7.54
C PRO A 100 -1.73 -14.54 8.39
N ALA A 101 -2.55 -15.36 7.74
CA ALA A 101 -3.20 -16.49 8.39
C ALA A 101 -2.15 -17.51 8.84
N PHE A 102 -2.14 -17.84 10.11
CA PHE A 102 -1.23 -18.83 10.65
C PHE A 102 -1.82 -19.56 11.87
N GLU A 103 -1.69 -20.89 11.89
CA GLU A 103 -2.01 -21.70 13.05
C GLU A 103 -0.81 -21.76 14.02
N GLU A 104 -0.93 -21.12 15.16
CA GLU A 104 0.12 -21.07 16.21
C GLU A 104 0.54 -22.47 16.74
N SER A 105 -0.31 -23.47 16.60
CA SER A 105 -0.12 -24.77 17.21
C SER A 105 1.00 -25.64 16.63
N GLN A 106 1.39 -25.39 15.39
CA GLN A 106 2.41 -26.22 14.73
C GLN A 106 3.87 -25.79 14.95
N LEU A 107 4.10 -24.57 15.40
CA LEU A 107 5.44 -23.97 15.48
C LEU A 107 6.17 -24.15 16.81
N LEU A 108 5.43 -24.34 17.89
CA LEU A 108 6.02 -24.38 19.23
C LEU A 108 6.77 -25.69 19.54
N MET A 109 6.62 -26.73 18.72
CA MET A 109 7.22 -28.03 19.04
C MET A 109 8.68 -28.21 18.59
N ASP A 110 9.13 -27.64 17.47
CA ASP A 110 10.44 -28.01 16.89
C ASP A 110 11.51 -26.91 16.93
N LEU A 111 11.14 -25.66 17.01
CA LEU A 111 12.06 -24.51 16.90
C LEU A 111 12.97 -24.27 18.12
N PRO A 112 12.56 -24.49 19.38
CA PRO A 112 13.44 -24.28 20.55
C PRO A 112 14.72 -25.12 20.49
N GLN A 113 14.64 -26.33 19.93
CA GLN A 113 15.80 -27.21 19.79
C GLN A 113 16.71 -26.78 18.62
N CYS A 114 16.15 -26.23 17.56
CA CYS A 114 16.91 -25.72 16.42
C CYS A 114 17.58 -24.39 16.76
N ALA A 115 16.90 -23.48 17.43
CA ALA A 115 17.44 -22.17 17.84
C ALA A 115 18.59 -22.29 18.85
N ALA A 116 18.57 -23.28 19.74
CA ALA A 116 19.64 -23.55 20.68
C ALA A 116 20.96 -24.02 20.01
N LYS A 117 20.89 -24.54 18.78
CA LYS A 117 22.02 -25.12 18.06
C LYS A 117 22.48 -24.33 16.84
N ARG A 118 21.69 -23.38 16.36
CA ARG A 118 21.98 -22.62 15.13
C ARG A 118 21.75 -21.14 15.37
N SER A 119 22.71 -20.31 14.96
CA SER A 119 22.62 -18.86 14.99
C SER A 119 22.28 -18.23 13.61
N ILE A 120 22.23 -19.05 12.56
CA ILE A 120 21.96 -18.58 11.20
C ILE A 120 20.80 -19.40 10.61
N PHE A 121 19.79 -18.69 10.13
CA PHE A 121 18.61 -19.26 9.47
C PHE A 121 18.48 -18.63 8.09
N SER A 122 18.06 -19.41 7.10
CA SER A 122 17.83 -18.95 5.73
C SER A 122 16.51 -19.46 5.19
N GLY A 123 15.92 -18.66 4.29
CA GLY A 123 14.64 -18.95 3.65
C GLY A 123 13.43 -18.55 4.50
N VAL A 124 12.39 -18.09 3.82
CA VAL A 124 11.15 -17.57 4.41
C VAL A 124 10.50 -18.56 5.37
N THR A 125 10.51 -19.85 5.00
CA THR A 125 9.94 -20.95 5.80
C THR A 125 10.63 -21.17 7.14
N ASN A 126 11.85 -20.68 7.33
CA ASN A 126 12.59 -20.79 8.58
C ASN A 126 12.63 -19.46 9.35
N VAL A 127 12.75 -18.34 8.63
CA VAL A 127 12.89 -17.01 9.23
C VAL A 127 11.58 -16.52 9.84
N GLN A 128 10.46 -16.63 9.14
CA GLN A 128 9.18 -16.17 9.65
C GLN A 128 8.75 -16.89 10.94
N PRO A 129 8.82 -18.22 11.03
CA PRO A 129 8.56 -18.93 12.29
C PRO A 129 9.47 -18.51 13.44
N LEU A 130 10.77 -18.30 13.16
CA LEU A 130 11.72 -17.82 14.16
C LEU A 130 11.30 -16.44 14.71
N LEU A 131 10.98 -15.50 13.84
CA LEU A 131 10.54 -14.17 14.25
C LEU A 131 9.26 -14.21 15.07
N ARG A 132 8.28 -15.05 14.70
CA ARG A 132 7.06 -15.28 15.51
C ARG A 132 7.35 -15.85 16.88
N MET A 133 8.25 -16.83 16.95
CA MET A 133 8.65 -17.43 18.22
C MET A 133 9.32 -16.40 19.13
N VAL A 134 10.23 -15.59 18.61
CA VAL A 134 10.89 -14.51 19.35
C VAL A 134 9.88 -13.50 19.87
N LEU A 135 8.94 -13.06 19.03
CA LEU A 135 7.86 -12.17 19.45
C LEU A 135 6.94 -12.81 20.50
N ALA A 136 6.55 -14.08 20.30
CA ALA A 136 5.69 -14.80 21.24
C ALA A 136 6.38 -14.96 22.62
N GLN A 137 7.65 -15.33 22.61
CA GLN A 137 8.43 -15.46 23.86
C GLN A 137 8.59 -14.12 24.59
N GLU A 138 8.84 -13.02 23.87
CA GLU A 138 8.94 -11.71 24.50
C GLU A 138 7.60 -11.30 25.15
N LEU A 139 6.48 -11.56 24.49
CA LEU A 139 5.15 -11.20 24.97
C LEU A 139 4.66 -12.02 26.17
N THR A 140 5.37 -13.09 26.58
CA THR A 140 5.09 -13.81 27.83
C THR A 140 5.70 -13.16 29.07
N ARG A 141 6.51 -12.10 28.87
CA ARG A 141 7.15 -11.38 29.99
C ARG A 141 6.18 -10.40 30.64
N ASP A 142 6.47 -10.03 31.88
CA ASP A 142 5.68 -9.03 32.61
C ASP A 142 5.83 -7.62 32.02
N ASP A 143 7.00 -7.31 31.46
CA ASP A 143 7.32 -6.03 30.80
C ASP A 143 7.96 -6.27 29.42
N PRO A 144 7.15 -6.63 28.40
CA PRO A 144 7.69 -6.90 27.08
C PRO A 144 8.18 -5.63 26.40
N GLN A 145 9.36 -5.69 25.81
CA GLN A 145 9.94 -4.59 25.02
C GLN A 145 10.47 -5.08 23.69
N ILE A 146 9.99 -4.48 22.62
CA ILE A 146 10.34 -4.83 21.26
C ILE A 146 10.89 -3.58 20.58
N ALA A 147 12.11 -3.67 20.05
CA ALA A 147 12.64 -2.64 19.17
C ALA A 147 12.97 -3.25 17.81
N LEU A 148 12.56 -2.59 16.74
CA LEU A 148 12.73 -3.13 15.39
C LEU A 148 12.97 -2.04 14.35
N THR A 149 13.64 -2.44 13.28
CA THR A 149 13.61 -1.79 11.99
C THR A 149 13.33 -2.85 10.93
N VAL A 150 12.44 -2.56 10.00
CA VAL A 150 12.04 -3.48 8.92
C VAL A 150 11.98 -2.74 7.61
N PRO A 151 12.21 -3.43 6.48
CA PRO A 151 12.06 -2.79 5.18
C PRO A 151 10.61 -2.33 4.97
N PRO A 152 10.40 -1.26 4.22
CA PRO A 152 9.06 -0.80 3.87
C PRO A 152 8.25 -1.85 3.11
N THR A 153 8.95 -2.74 2.41
CA THR A 153 8.36 -3.86 1.68
C THR A 153 7.97 -5.03 2.56
N ASP A 154 8.43 -5.04 3.83
CA ASP A 154 8.07 -6.10 4.76
C ASP A 154 6.58 -6.09 5.08
N THR A 155 5.92 -7.17 4.75
CA THR A 155 4.51 -7.40 5.05
C THR A 155 4.32 -8.35 6.22
N PHE A 156 5.36 -9.08 6.59
CA PHE A 156 5.26 -10.11 7.61
C PHE A 156 5.28 -9.55 9.03
N LEU A 157 6.35 -8.85 9.44
CA LEU A 157 6.44 -8.32 10.81
C LEU A 157 5.39 -7.24 11.07
N SER A 158 5.17 -6.36 10.09
CA SER A 158 4.14 -5.33 10.20
C SER A 158 2.72 -5.97 10.33
N GLY A 159 2.43 -7.00 9.55
CA GLY A 159 1.17 -7.76 9.63
C GLY A 159 1.04 -8.54 10.94
N GLU A 160 2.12 -9.14 11.43
CA GLU A 160 2.13 -9.87 12.70
C GLU A 160 1.88 -8.94 13.91
N LEU A 161 2.50 -7.77 13.92
CA LEU A 161 2.24 -6.74 14.95
C LEU A 161 0.79 -6.27 14.88
N LEU A 162 0.29 -5.95 13.70
CA LEU A 162 -1.07 -5.49 13.50
C LEU A 162 -2.08 -6.53 13.99
N ARG A 163 -1.89 -7.80 13.63
CA ARG A 163 -2.74 -8.91 14.09
C ARG A 163 -2.77 -8.99 15.61
N ARG A 164 -1.61 -8.89 16.27
CA ARG A 164 -1.53 -8.97 17.75
C ARG A 164 -2.23 -7.80 18.43
N TYR A 165 -2.17 -6.59 17.84
CA TYR A 165 -2.94 -5.45 18.34
C TYR A 165 -4.44 -5.64 18.13
N LEU A 166 -4.88 -6.18 17.00
CA LEU A 166 -6.29 -6.50 16.73
C LEU A 166 -6.82 -7.56 17.70
N ASP A 167 -6.05 -8.60 17.96
CA ASP A 167 -6.42 -9.68 18.86
C ASP A 167 -6.36 -9.27 20.35
N GLY A 168 -5.88 -8.05 20.66
CA GLY A 168 -5.68 -7.61 22.05
C GLY A 168 -4.57 -8.36 22.80
N ARG A 169 -3.71 -9.07 22.07
CA ARG A 169 -2.61 -9.89 22.63
C ARG A 169 -1.30 -9.12 22.76
N MET A 170 -1.29 -7.83 22.40
CA MET A 170 -0.11 -7.00 22.50
C MET A 170 -0.10 -6.30 23.85
N SER A 171 0.81 -6.72 24.72
CA SER A 171 1.15 -6.06 25.97
C SER A 171 2.58 -5.59 25.91
N GLY A 172 2.88 -4.36 26.34
CA GLY A 172 4.23 -3.82 26.35
C GLY A 172 4.56 -2.88 25.21
N GLU A 173 5.78 -2.37 25.21
CA GLU A 173 6.22 -1.32 24.30
C GLU A 173 6.85 -1.87 23.01
N VAL A 174 6.43 -1.30 21.89
CA VAL A 174 7.07 -1.51 20.59
C VAL A 174 7.68 -0.22 20.10
N ARG A 175 8.96 -0.22 19.83
CA ARG A 175 9.72 0.90 19.25
C ARG A 175 10.17 0.52 17.85
N GLN A 176 9.74 1.25 16.86
CA GLN A 176 10.13 0.99 15.46
C GLN A 176 10.86 2.19 14.88
N ILE A 177 12.02 1.93 14.27
CA ILE A 177 12.76 2.93 13.49
C ILE A 177 12.40 2.76 12.02
N ILE A 178 12.02 3.87 11.38
CA ILE A 178 11.52 3.91 10.02
C ILE A 178 12.37 4.88 9.22
N ALA A 179 12.90 4.44 8.09
CA ALA A 179 13.62 5.29 7.17
C ALA A 179 12.67 5.83 6.11
N PHE A 180 12.49 7.13 6.06
CA PHE A 180 11.80 7.81 4.97
C PHE A 180 12.80 8.28 3.92
N ASP A 181 12.40 8.19 2.66
CA ASP A 181 13.17 8.69 1.53
C ASP A 181 13.13 10.23 1.52
N ALA A 182 14.32 10.86 1.53
CA ALA A 182 14.47 12.30 1.43
C ALA A 182 14.70 12.78 -0.01
N SER A 183 14.83 11.88 -0.98
CA SER A 183 15.18 12.21 -2.36
C SER A 183 14.02 12.78 -3.18
N GLY A 184 12.79 12.74 -2.66
CA GLY A 184 11.60 13.23 -3.34
C GLY A 184 11.65 14.74 -3.57
N THR A 185 11.40 15.18 -4.81
CA THR A 185 11.11 16.59 -5.10
C THR A 185 9.68 16.93 -4.66
N ALA A 186 9.39 18.21 -4.44
CA ALA A 186 8.05 18.65 -4.04
C ALA A 186 6.93 18.23 -5.04
N GLU A 187 7.31 17.88 -6.26
CA GLU A 187 6.39 17.43 -7.32
C GLU A 187 6.23 15.89 -7.39
N ASP A 188 7.18 15.13 -6.83
CA ASP A 188 7.14 13.67 -6.80
C ASP A 188 6.75 13.20 -5.39
N ILE A 189 5.54 12.68 -5.27
CA ILE A 189 5.11 12.01 -4.04
C ILE A 189 5.99 10.77 -3.88
N SER A 190 6.77 10.73 -2.80
CA SER A 190 7.54 9.53 -2.47
C SER A 190 6.57 8.39 -2.14
N LEU A 191 6.36 7.50 -3.08
CA LEU A 191 5.53 6.32 -2.90
C LEU A 191 6.04 5.45 -1.75
N HIS A 192 7.37 5.38 -1.60
CA HIS A 192 8.01 4.70 -0.47
C HIS A 192 7.52 5.24 0.88
N ASN A 193 7.58 6.56 1.07
CA ASN A 193 7.14 7.18 2.32
C ASN A 193 5.65 6.95 2.59
N LEU A 194 4.84 7.01 1.54
CA LEU A 194 3.41 6.76 1.62
C LEU A 194 3.12 5.29 1.96
N GLU A 195 3.83 4.35 1.36
CA GLU A 195 3.72 2.93 1.67
C GLU A 195 4.10 2.64 3.13
N CYS A 196 5.19 3.23 3.63
CA CYS A 196 5.57 3.19 5.04
C CYS A 196 4.44 3.72 5.93
N PHE A 197 3.93 4.89 5.61
CA PHE A 197 2.86 5.53 6.38
C PHE A 197 1.58 4.68 6.42
N CYS A 198 1.16 4.14 5.27
CA CYS A 198 -0.02 3.28 5.18
C CYS A 198 0.07 2.02 6.04
N ARG A 199 1.28 1.51 6.29
CA ARG A 199 1.50 0.34 7.17
C ARG A 199 1.53 0.70 8.65
N ILE A 200 2.10 1.85 8.98
CA ILE A 200 2.30 2.27 10.37
C ILE A 200 1.01 2.81 10.97
N LEU A 201 0.23 3.55 10.20
CA LEU A 201 -0.95 4.23 10.70
C LEU A 201 -1.96 3.30 11.38
N PRO A 202 -2.31 2.13 10.82
CA PRO A 202 -3.20 1.18 11.50
C PRO A 202 -2.66 0.72 12.86
N ILE A 203 -1.35 0.44 12.94
CA ILE A 203 -0.71 0.04 14.20
C ILE A 203 -0.76 1.18 15.21
N CYS A 204 -0.46 2.41 14.80
CA CYS A 204 -0.56 3.59 15.67
C CYS A 204 -1.96 3.77 16.24
N LEU A 205 -3.00 3.59 15.42
CA LEU A 205 -4.39 3.75 15.83
C LEU A 205 -4.84 2.66 16.82
N LEU A 206 -4.39 1.43 16.61
CA LEU A 206 -4.79 0.27 17.42
C LEU A 206 -3.96 0.09 18.70
N SER A 207 -2.75 0.62 18.72
CA SER A 207 -1.76 0.35 19.79
C SER A 207 -2.07 0.99 21.15
N ARG A 208 -3.05 1.87 21.23
CA ARG A 208 -3.39 2.57 22.50
C ARG A 208 -2.18 3.18 23.21
N ARG A 209 -1.22 3.71 22.46
CA ARG A 209 0.03 4.33 22.94
C ARG A 209 1.11 3.35 23.44
N THR A 210 1.10 2.12 23.00
CA THR A 210 2.20 1.16 23.28
C THR A 210 3.14 0.99 22.08
N TYR A 211 2.85 1.64 20.94
CA TYR A 211 3.69 1.63 19.75
C TYR A 211 4.26 3.02 19.50
N TYR A 212 5.60 3.09 19.41
CA TYR A 212 6.37 4.32 19.25
C TYR A 212 7.15 4.28 17.93
N PRO A 213 6.61 4.86 16.84
CA PRO A 213 7.35 5.00 15.60
C PRO A 213 8.33 6.17 15.69
N TYR A 214 9.59 5.90 15.42
CA TYR A 214 10.64 6.90 15.23
C TYR A 214 11.01 6.92 13.76
N TYR A 215 11.12 8.08 13.15
CA TYR A 215 11.46 8.19 11.75
C TYR A 215 12.64 9.15 11.54
N TYR A 216 13.38 8.88 10.49
CA TYR A 216 14.42 9.76 9.99
C TYR A 216 14.38 9.78 8.47
N TYR A 217 14.93 10.84 7.89
CA TYR A 217 15.02 10.98 6.45
C TYR A 217 16.40 10.57 5.97
N ASP A 218 16.46 9.80 4.90
CA ASP A 218 17.67 9.25 4.33
C ASP A 218 17.64 9.31 2.81
N ASN A 219 18.69 9.88 2.23
CA ASN A 219 18.87 9.94 0.79
C ASN A 219 19.34 8.61 0.18
N THR A 220 19.74 7.65 1.02
CA THR A 220 20.33 6.37 0.60
C THR A 220 19.40 5.17 0.84
N VAL A 221 18.12 5.40 1.11
CA VAL A 221 17.15 4.32 1.35
C VAL A 221 17.20 3.25 0.26
N ALA A 222 17.32 3.67 -1.00
CA ALA A 222 17.46 2.75 -2.13
C ALA A 222 18.81 2.01 -2.18
N ALA A 223 19.87 2.53 -1.54
CA ALA A 223 21.20 1.94 -1.55
C ALA A 223 21.44 0.96 -0.40
N ARG A 224 20.50 0.83 0.53
CA ARG A 224 20.64 -0.07 1.71
C ARG A 224 20.60 -1.55 1.38
N TYR A 225 20.28 -1.91 0.15
CA TYR A 225 20.38 -3.29 -0.32
C TYR A 225 21.82 -3.86 -0.28
N THR A 226 22.81 -3.01 0.00
CA THR A 226 24.22 -3.43 0.15
C THR A 226 24.63 -3.71 1.60
N ASP A 227 23.79 -3.36 2.58
CA ASP A 227 24.07 -3.66 3.99
C ASP A 227 23.71 -5.13 4.27
N PRO A 228 24.64 -5.97 4.73
CA PRO A 228 24.36 -7.37 5.01
C PRO A 228 23.31 -7.58 6.11
N PHE A 229 23.14 -6.61 7.02
CA PHE A 229 22.15 -6.68 8.10
C PHE A 229 21.41 -5.35 8.27
N PRO A 230 20.66 -4.90 7.25
CA PRO A 230 19.99 -3.59 7.29
C PRO A 230 18.83 -3.53 8.29
N TYR A 231 18.32 -4.68 8.74
CA TYR A 231 17.14 -4.79 9.58
C TYR A 231 17.37 -5.62 10.82
N PHE A 232 16.66 -5.29 11.89
CA PHE A 232 16.79 -6.03 13.14
C PHE A 232 15.49 -6.08 13.94
N LEU A 233 15.37 -7.09 14.77
CA LEU A 233 14.41 -7.24 15.85
C LEU A 233 15.17 -7.46 17.15
N VAL A 234 14.95 -6.59 18.12
CA VAL A 234 15.59 -6.64 19.44
C VAL A 234 14.52 -6.88 20.50
N THR A 235 14.79 -7.84 21.35
CA THR A 235 13.98 -8.15 22.54
C THR A 235 14.88 -8.24 23.78
N HIS A 236 14.35 -8.49 24.95
CA HIS A 236 15.18 -8.70 26.15
C HIS A 236 16.14 -9.90 26.01
N SER A 237 15.74 -10.93 25.28
CA SER A 237 16.48 -12.20 25.23
C SER A 237 17.41 -12.32 24.02
N CYS A 238 17.15 -11.64 22.94
CA CYS A 238 17.94 -11.80 21.72
C CYS A 238 17.85 -10.60 20.76
N VAL A 239 18.81 -10.59 19.84
CA VAL A 239 18.81 -9.71 18.65
C VAL A 239 18.78 -10.61 17.42
N VAL A 240 17.83 -10.38 16.56
CA VAL A 240 17.72 -11.02 15.24
C VAL A 240 18.07 -10.00 14.19
N CYS A 241 19.14 -10.25 13.42
CA CYS A 241 19.50 -9.45 12.27
C CYS A 241 18.97 -10.14 11.00
N VAL A 242 18.28 -9.39 10.14
CA VAL A 242 17.66 -9.90 8.92
C VAL A 242 18.29 -9.23 7.71
N SER A 243 18.83 -10.01 6.78
CA SER A 243 19.26 -9.50 5.48
C SER A 243 18.07 -9.42 4.51
N GLY A 244 18.09 -8.42 3.63
CA GLY A 244 16.99 -8.17 2.70
C GLY A 244 16.87 -9.15 1.53
N ASP A 245 17.82 -10.07 1.39
CA ASP A 245 17.92 -11.02 0.26
C ASP A 245 17.36 -12.42 0.60
N GLY A 246 16.27 -12.45 1.36
CA GLY A 246 15.62 -13.69 1.77
C GLY A 246 14.34 -14.02 1.03
#